data_4f6b00bf17f3493f6ff32eb40f197015
#
_entry.id   4f6b00bf17f3493f6ff32eb40f197015
#
_cell.length_a   1.000
_cell.length_b   1.000
_cell.length_c   1.000
_cell.angle_alpha   90.00
_cell.angle_beta   90.00
_cell.angle_gamma   90.00
#
_symmetry.space_group_name_H-M   'P 1'
#
loop_
_entity.id
_entity.type
_entity.pdbx_description
1 polymer ?
#
loop_
_entity_poly.entity_id
_entity_poly.type
_entity_poly.pdbx_seq_one_letter_code
_entity_poly.pdbx_strand_id
1 'polypeptide(L)'
;MYKDDILTSKNLKLTSKNISNLALEVGFDACGVAPVHRLDGDAQFMDSWIAQGLHGEMDYLARNCEKRYDPAALVPGAKTVVVCLLSFEHSGRDYHRKVKSMLYTLEAKLKEAFGEDIVSATHQHIFCDSAPMLERRWCVEAGLGFIGKNHQLIHPTLGSLVHPGEIVLNEAISRESDEAIEQCGDCRLCMDACPTGALRNDVWDARQCIAYTTHHCLECQTICPFNQLTVDS
;
A
#
# COMPACT_ATOMS: atom_id res chain seq x y z
N MET A 1 -15.98 -18.20 -38.07
CA MET A 1 -15.36 -19.23 -37.24
C MET A 1 -14.17 -18.53 -36.58
N TYR A 2 -14.46 -17.73 -35.53
CA TYR A 2 -13.43 -17.06 -34.70
C TYR A 2 -12.87 -18.11 -33.75
N LYS A 3 -11.58 -18.40 -33.85
CA LYS A 3 -10.86 -19.14 -32.81
C LYS A 3 -10.61 -18.16 -31.67
N ASP A 4 -11.29 -18.37 -30.58
CA ASP A 4 -10.91 -17.76 -29.29
C ASP A 4 -9.51 -18.29 -28.94
N ASP A 5 -8.49 -17.46 -29.11
CA ASP A 5 -7.18 -17.69 -28.52
C ASP A 5 -7.32 -17.56 -26.99
N ILE A 6 -7.68 -18.67 -26.37
CA ILE A 6 -7.52 -18.84 -24.93
C ILE A 6 -6.01 -18.78 -24.70
N LEU A 7 -5.51 -17.63 -24.27
CA LEU A 7 -4.16 -17.45 -23.74
C LEU A 7 -4.02 -18.40 -22.54
N THR A 8 -3.50 -19.59 -22.79
CA THR A 8 -3.13 -20.51 -21.71
C THR A 8 -1.99 -19.89 -20.94
N SER A 9 -2.09 -19.83 -19.60
CA SER A 9 -1.19 -19.22 -18.62
C SER A 9 0.32 -19.60 -18.75
N LYS A 10 0.65 -20.57 -19.57
CA LYS A 10 2.02 -21.14 -19.72
C LYS A 10 3.02 -20.30 -20.51
N ASN A 11 2.66 -19.12 -21.04
CA ASN A 11 3.55 -18.27 -21.86
C ASN A 11 3.50 -16.79 -21.45
N LEU A 12 3.02 -16.49 -20.25
CA LEU A 12 2.96 -15.11 -19.78
C LEU A 12 4.38 -14.62 -19.43
N LYS A 13 4.80 -13.49 -20.01
CA LYS A 13 6.07 -12.87 -19.64
C LYS A 13 5.93 -12.20 -18.27
N LEU A 14 6.92 -12.36 -17.39
CA LEU A 14 6.94 -11.70 -16.09
C LEU A 14 7.17 -10.19 -16.28
N THR A 15 6.11 -9.41 -16.14
CA THR A 15 6.09 -7.94 -16.24
C THR A 15 5.15 -7.36 -15.20
N SER A 16 5.34 -6.08 -14.83
CA SER A 16 4.44 -5.36 -13.93
C SER A 16 3.00 -5.37 -14.44
N LYS A 17 2.79 -5.14 -15.73
CA LYS A 17 1.47 -5.16 -16.37
C LYS A 17 0.75 -6.50 -16.21
N ASN A 18 1.46 -7.63 -16.44
CA ASN A 18 0.85 -8.95 -16.33
C ASN A 18 0.50 -9.30 -14.88
N ILE A 19 1.33 -8.87 -13.92
CA ILE A 19 1.02 -9.02 -12.49
C ILE A 19 -0.20 -8.18 -12.13
N SER A 20 -0.26 -6.92 -12.56
CA SER A 20 -1.42 -6.05 -12.31
C SER A 20 -2.69 -6.62 -12.91
N ASN A 21 -2.66 -7.17 -14.13
CA ASN A 21 -3.82 -7.82 -14.74
C ASN A 21 -4.30 -9.02 -13.91
N LEU A 22 -3.39 -9.87 -13.43
CA LEU A 22 -3.74 -11.01 -12.56
C LEU A 22 -4.37 -10.54 -11.23
N ALA A 23 -3.87 -9.44 -10.65
CA ALA A 23 -4.44 -8.87 -9.44
C ALA A 23 -5.87 -8.32 -9.67
N LEU A 24 -6.10 -7.62 -10.78
CA LEU A 24 -7.42 -7.13 -11.17
C LEU A 24 -8.40 -8.29 -11.42
N GLU A 25 -7.95 -9.39 -12.06
CA GLU A 25 -8.75 -10.62 -12.22
C GLU A 25 -9.13 -11.26 -10.88
N VAL A 26 -8.29 -11.15 -9.86
CA VAL A 26 -8.60 -11.62 -8.50
C VAL A 26 -9.64 -10.74 -7.82
N GLY A 27 -9.82 -9.49 -8.31
CA GLY A 27 -10.80 -8.54 -7.81
C GLY A 27 -10.20 -7.41 -6.96
N PHE A 28 -8.90 -7.17 -7.02
CA PHE A 28 -8.31 -5.94 -6.49
C PHE A 28 -8.69 -4.75 -7.36
N ASP A 29 -8.78 -3.55 -6.76
CA ASP A 29 -9.16 -2.32 -7.47
C ASP A 29 -7.96 -1.66 -8.16
N ALA A 30 -6.76 -1.87 -7.63
CA ALA A 30 -5.51 -1.43 -8.25
C ALA A 30 -4.34 -2.33 -7.83
N CYS A 31 -3.31 -2.38 -8.68
CA CYS A 31 -2.08 -3.10 -8.38
C CYS A 31 -0.89 -2.43 -9.09
N GLY A 32 0.22 -2.37 -8.37
CA GLY A 32 1.50 -1.89 -8.88
C GLY A 32 2.65 -2.72 -8.33
N VAL A 33 3.85 -2.49 -8.88
CA VAL A 33 5.07 -3.14 -8.42
C VAL A 33 6.15 -2.12 -8.14
N ALA A 34 7.00 -2.39 -7.14
CA ALA A 34 8.16 -1.59 -6.80
C ALA A 34 9.39 -2.46 -6.64
N PRO A 35 10.55 -2.09 -7.21
CA PRO A 35 11.82 -2.73 -6.88
C PRO A 35 12.14 -2.57 -5.39
N VAL A 36 12.61 -3.63 -4.74
CA VAL A 36 13.03 -3.57 -3.34
C VAL A 36 14.27 -2.69 -3.18
N HIS A 37 14.21 -1.78 -2.24
CA HIS A 37 15.32 -0.94 -1.78
C HIS A 37 15.04 -0.47 -0.34
N ARG A 38 16.06 0.06 0.32
CA ARG A 38 15.87 0.66 1.64
C ARG A 38 15.25 2.06 1.52
N LEU A 39 14.23 2.34 2.33
CA LEU A 39 13.51 3.61 2.36
C LEU A 39 14.22 4.62 3.29
N ASP A 40 15.38 5.13 2.88
CA ASP A 40 16.24 5.97 3.75
C ASP A 40 15.60 7.30 4.17
N GLY A 41 14.89 7.96 3.26
CA GLY A 41 14.19 9.21 3.57
C GLY A 41 13.05 8.99 4.59
N ASP A 42 12.28 7.92 4.40
CA ASP A 42 11.20 7.55 5.32
C ASP A 42 11.75 7.08 6.67
N ALA A 43 12.89 6.40 6.69
CA ALA A 43 13.58 6.01 7.92
C ALA A 43 13.95 7.24 8.76
N GLN A 44 14.58 8.27 8.15
CA GLN A 44 14.93 9.51 8.83
C GLN A 44 13.69 10.25 9.37
N PHE A 45 12.62 10.31 8.58
CA PHE A 45 11.36 10.93 9.01
C PHE A 45 10.77 10.18 10.21
N MET A 46 10.63 8.85 10.12
CA MET A 46 10.04 8.01 11.16
C MET A 46 10.86 8.05 12.46
N ASP A 47 12.18 7.96 12.36
CA ASP A 47 13.07 8.02 13.52
C ASP A 47 12.95 9.37 14.24
N SER A 48 12.90 10.48 13.50
CA SER A 48 12.67 11.81 14.04
C SER A 48 11.28 11.96 14.68
N TRP A 49 10.24 11.44 14.04
CA TRP A 49 8.86 11.48 14.54
C TRP A 49 8.70 10.66 15.83
N ILE A 50 9.32 9.47 15.90
CA ILE A 50 9.36 8.63 17.09
C ILE A 50 10.15 9.32 18.22
N ALA A 51 11.33 9.89 17.93
CA ALA A 51 12.16 10.59 18.91
C ALA A 51 11.45 11.80 19.54
N GLN A 52 10.52 12.42 18.83
CA GLN A 52 9.67 13.49 19.35
C GLN A 52 8.47 12.98 20.17
N GLY A 53 8.28 11.67 20.30
CA GLY A 53 7.16 11.06 21.01
C GLY A 53 5.81 11.26 20.34
N LEU A 54 5.79 11.64 19.04
CA LEU A 54 4.57 11.93 18.29
C LEU A 54 3.75 10.67 17.97
N HIS A 55 4.36 9.49 18.10
CA HIS A 55 3.73 8.18 17.91
C HIS A 55 2.79 7.77 19.07
N GLY A 56 2.75 8.52 20.15
CA GLY A 56 1.93 8.19 21.33
C GLY A 56 2.36 6.85 21.97
N GLU A 57 1.41 5.95 22.18
CA GLU A 57 1.63 4.63 22.79
C GLU A 57 1.97 3.53 21.77
N MET A 58 2.22 3.89 20.49
CA MET A 58 2.58 2.92 19.44
C MET A 58 4.07 2.52 19.53
N ASP A 59 4.53 2.07 20.69
CA ASP A 59 5.93 1.66 20.93
C ASP A 59 6.41 0.54 20.00
N TYR A 60 5.48 -0.20 19.39
CA TYR A 60 5.82 -1.21 18.38
C TYR A 60 6.46 -0.59 17.12
N LEU A 61 6.24 0.70 16.85
CA LEU A 61 6.86 1.41 15.74
C LEU A 61 8.37 1.63 15.94
N ALA A 62 8.82 1.75 17.18
CA ALA A 62 10.24 1.84 17.53
C ALA A 62 10.95 0.48 17.49
N ARG A 63 10.20 -0.63 17.32
CA ARG A 63 10.75 -1.98 17.21
C ARG A 63 10.86 -2.41 15.77
N ASN A 64 11.88 -3.22 15.46
CA ASN A 64 12.10 -3.78 14.13
C ASN A 64 12.24 -2.70 13.03
N CYS A 65 12.86 -1.56 13.33
CA CYS A 65 13.02 -0.44 12.41
C CYS A 65 13.69 -0.87 11.09
N GLU A 66 14.80 -1.63 11.14
CA GLU A 66 15.48 -2.08 9.92
C GLU A 66 14.58 -2.91 9.01
N LYS A 67 13.76 -3.81 9.57
CA LYS A 67 12.79 -4.60 8.79
C LYS A 67 11.68 -3.72 8.21
N ARG A 68 11.34 -2.62 8.90
CA ARG A 68 10.32 -1.68 8.46
C ARG A 68 10.77 -0.85 7.27
N TYR A 69 12.06 -0.53 7.25
CA TYR A 69 12.64 0.32 6.21
C TYR A 69 13.17 -0.47 5.01
N ASP A 70 13.43 -1.76 5.18
CA ASP A 70 13.99 -2.61 4.14
C ASP A 70 13.28 -3.97 4.07
N PRO A 71 12.47 -4.23 3.03
CA PRO A 71 11.84 -5.53 2.82
C PRO A 71 12.82 -6.69 2.71
N ALA A 72 14.06 -6.46 2.28
CA ALA A 72 15.06 -7.52 2.19
C ALA A 72 15.53 -7.99 3.59
N ALA A 73 15.45 -7.13 4.60
CA ALA A 73 15.68 -7.51 6.00
C ALA A 73 14.49 -8.31 6.60
N LEU A 74 13.29 -8.20 6.01
CA LEU A 74 12.10 -8.95 6.40
C LEU A 74 11.99 -10.28 5.65
N VAL A 75 12.23 -10.26 4.34
CA VAL A 75 12.13 -11.40 3.43
C VAL A 75 13.47 -11.54 2.69
N PRO A 76 14.39 -12.39 3.16
CA PRO A 76 15.67 -12.62 2.48
C PRO A 76 15.47 -13.04 1.02
N GLY A 77 16.19 -12.38 0.11
CA GLY A 77 16.05 -12.60 -1.33
C GLY A 77 14.98 -11.75 -2.01
N ALA A 78 14.29 -10.88 -1.28
CA ALA A 78 13.32 -9.95 -1.83
C ALA A 78 13.92 -9.07 -2.93
N LYS A 79 13.23 -8.97 -4.07
CA LYS A 79 13.63 -8.12 -5.20
C LYS A 79 12.51 -7.19 -5.66
N THR A 80 11.25 -7.57 -5.45
CA THR A 80 10.08 -6.77 -5.84
C THR A 80 9.00 -6.85 -4.77
N VAL A 81 8.34 -5.73 -4.49
CA VAL A 81 7.09 -5.67 -3.73
C VAL A 81 5.95 -5.47 -4.74
N VAL A 82 5.03 -6.41 -4.78
CA VAL A 82 3.73 -6.26 -5.45
C VAL A 82 2.78 -5.66 -4.43
N VAL A 83 2.15 -4.55 -4.76
CA VAL A 83 1.19 -3.86 -3.89
C VAL A 83 -0.16 -3.87 -4.56
N CYS A 84 -1.18 -4.33 -3.84
CA CYS A 84 -2.56 -4.36 -4.27
C CYS A 84 -3.41 -3.45 -3.38
N LEU A 85 -4.39 -2.76 -3.96
CA LEU A 85 -5.35 -1.95 -3.23
C LEU A 85 -6.75 -2.55 -3.34
N LEU A 86 -7.47 -2.58 -2.21
CA LEU A 86 -8.88 -2.90 -2.15
C LEU A 86 -9.62 -1.73 -1.51
N SER A 87 -10.63 -1.17 -2.17
CA SER A 87 -11.42 -0.07 -1.65
C SER A 87 -12.23 -0.49 -0.41
N PHE A 88 -12.55 0.44 0.47
CA PHE A 88 -13.42 0.20 1.62
C PHE A 88 -14.79 -0.33 1.19
N GLU A 89 -15.30 0.13 0.07
CA GLU A 89 -16.57 -0.33 -0.50
C GLU A 89 -16.55 -1.83 -0.78
N HIS A 90 -15.44 -2.34 -1.30
CA HIS A 90 -15.29 -3.76 -1.63
C HIS A 90 -14.73 -4.62 -0.49
N SER A 91 -14.17 -4.02 0.56
CA SER A 91 -13.44 -4.76 1.61
C SER A 91 -14.35 -5.47 2.62
N GLY A 92 -15.50 -4.88 2.96
CA GLY A 92 -16.38 -5.38 4.03
C GLY A 92 -15.80 -5.18 5.44
N ARG A 93 -16.43 -5.80 6.46
CA ARG A 93 -16.06 -5.59 7.87
C ARG A 93 -14.71 -6.19 8.27
N ASP A 94 -14.32 -7.32 7.69
CA ASP A 94 -13.06 -8.01 7.97
C ASP A 94 -12.14 -7.93 6.75
N TYR A 95 -11.63 -6.72 6.50
CA TYR A 95 -10.78 -6.46 5.35
C TYR A 95 -9.47 -7.25 5.41
N HIS A 96 -8.87 -7.44 6.60
CA HIS A 96 -7.64 -8.22 6.73
C HIS A 96 -7.79 -9.64 6.18
N ARG A 97 -8.88 -10.31 6.55
CA ARG A 97 -9.16 -11.66 6.07
C ARG A 97 -9.42 -11.67 4.58
N LYS A 98 -10.19 -10.69 4.08
CA LYS A 98 -10.52 -10.59 2.66
C LYS A 98 -9.27 -10.31 1.82
N VAL A 99 -8.51 -9.27 2.15
CA VAL A 99 -7.27 -8.91 1.43
C VAL A 99 -6.29 -10.08 1.45
N LYS A 100 -6.03 -10.70 2.60
CA LYS A 100 -5.15 -11.86 2.68
C LYS A 100 -5.61 -13.03 1.83
N SER A 101 -6.91 -13.35 1.82
CA SER A 101 -7.46 -14.42 0.97
C SER A 101 -7.24 -14.13 -0.51
N MET A 102 -7.43 -12.87 -0.93
CA MET A 102 -7.18 -12.43 -2.30
C MET A 102 -5.70 -12.49 -2.66
N LEU A 103 -4.81 -12.08 -1.75
CA LEU A 103 -3.35 -12.17 -1.95
C LEU A 103 -2.89 -13.64 -2.11
N TYR A 104 -3.42 -14.58 -1.33
CA TYR A 104 -3.14 -16.01 -1.54
C TYR A 104 -3.65 -16.52 -2.88
N THR A 105 -4.80 -16.04 -3.35
CA THR A 105 -5.30 -16.37 -4.69
C THR A 105 -4.39 -15.81 -5.78
N LEU A 106 -3.93 -14.58 -5.61
CA LEU A 106 -2.96 -13.95 -6.53
C LEU A 106 -1.63 -14.71 -6.51
N GLU A 107 -1.11 -15.08 -5.34
CA GLU A 107 0.11 -15.89 -5.21
C GLU A 107 0.00 -17.20 -6.00
N ALA A 108 -1.13 -17.91 -5.88
CA ALA A 108 -1.34 -19.16 -6.62
C ALA A 108 -1.30 -18.93 -8.14
N LYS A 109 -1.93 -17.85 -8.64
CA LYS A 109 -1.86 -17.48 -10.06
C LYS A 109 -0.45 -17.08 -10.49
N LEU A 110 0.30 -16.37 -9.66
CA LEU A 110 1.70 -16.01 -9.93
C LEU A 110 2.58 -17.24 -10.03
N LYS A 111 2.44 -18.19 -9.12
CA LYS A 111 3.16 -19.48 -9.14
C LYS A 111 2.82 -20.31 -10.38
N GLU A 112 1.54 -20.39 -10.74
CA GLU A 112 1.11 -21.09 -11.95
C GLU A 112 1.70 -20.47 -13.22
N ALA A 113 1.74 -19.13 -13.29
CA ALA A 113 2.20 -18.41 -14.47
C ALA A 113 3.73 -18.33 -14.58
N PHE A 114 4.45 -18.22 -13.46
CA PHE A 114 5.87 -17.84 -13.42
C PHE A 114 6.78 -18.81 -12.66
N GLY A 115 6.22 -19.81 -11.98
CA GLY A 115 6.93 -20.84 -11.23
C GLY A 115 6.90 -20.64 -9.71
N GLU A 116 7.13 -21.74 -8.98
CA GLU A 116 7.07 -21.79 -7.51
C GLU A 116 8.10 -20.86 -6.84
N ASP A 117 9.26 -20.68 -7.46
CA ASP A 117 10.39 -19.93 -6.90
C ASP A 117 10.17 -18.39 -6.93
N ILE A 118 9.05 -17.92 -7.50
CA ILE A 118 8.74 -16.48 -7.58
C ILE A 118 8.61 -15.83 -6.20
N VAL A 119 8.25 -16.61 -5.19
CA VAL A 119 8.16 -16.18 -3.77
C VAL A 119 9.05 -17.03 -2.88
N SER A 120 9.33 -16.56 -1.66
CA SER A 120 10.11 -17.33 -0.69
C SER A 120 9.35 -18.57 -0.24
N ALA A 121 9.98 -19.73 -0.35
CA ALA A 121 9.43 -20.99 0.19
C ALA A 121 9.54 -21.10 1.72
N THR A 122 10.39 -20.30 2.36
CA THR A 122 10.76 -20.45 3.77
C THR A 122 10.37 -19.26 4.65
N HIS A 123 9.99 -18.13 4.05
CA HIS A 123 9.67 -16.91 4.78
C HIS A 123 8.26 -16.43 4.42
N GLN A 124 7.59 -15.83 5.40
CA GLN A 124 6.35 -15.12 5.14
C GLN A 124 6.62 -13.98 4.16
N HIS A 125 5.82 -13.89 3.10
CA HIS A 125 5.98 -12.94 2.00
C HIS A 125 4.66 -12.25 1.60
N ILE A 126 3.55 -12.57 2.30
CA ILE A 126 2.23 -11.93 2.14
C ILE A 126 1.92 -11.13 3.40
N PHE A 127 1.62 -9.85 3.22
CA PHE A 127 1.37 -8.91 4.30
C PHE A 127 0.09 -8.10 4.05
N CYS A 128 -0.57 -7.73 5.13
CA CYS A 128 -1.68 -6.78 5.21
C CYS A 128 -1.79 -6.39 6.68
N ASP A 129 -1.27 -5.24 7.08
CA ASP A 129 -1.18 -4.73 8.45
C ASP A 129 -0.57 -5.73 9.47
N SER A 130 0.23 -6.68 9.01
CA SER A 130 0.69 -7.81 9.83
C SER A 130 2.21 -7.92 9.97
N ALA A 131 2.95 -7.00 9.37
CA ALA A 131 4.42 -6.99 9.37
C ALA A 131 4.95 -5.58 9.61
N PRO A 132 6.22 -5.45 10.04
CA PRO A 132 6.89 -4.16 10.08
C PRO A 132 7.25 -3.70 8.65
N MET A 133 6.25 -3.28 7.88
CA MET A 133 6.39 -2.64 6.57
C MET A 133 5.75 -1.27 6.58
N LEU A 134 6.28 -0.33 5.79
CA LEU A 134 5.66 0.95 5.52
C LEU A 134 4.70 0.82 4.32
N GLU A 135 3.59 0.09 4.50
CA GLU A 135 2.68 -0.32 3.43
C GLU A 135 2.24 0.86 2.55
N ARG A 136 1.82 1.98 3.15
CA ARG A 136 1.45 3.19 2.39
C ARG A 136 2.60 3.73 1.56
N ARG A 137 3.83 3.64 2.06
CA ARG A 137 5.00 4.09 1.32
C ARG A 137 5.28 3.17 0.14
N TRP A 138 5.15 1.86 0.32
CA TRP A 138 5.29 0.90 -0.77
C TRP A 138 4.21 1.09 -1.84
N CYS A 139 3.01 1.56 -1.51
CA CYS A 139 2.02 1.98 -2.49
C CYS A 139 2.56 3.14 -3.37
N VAL A 140 3.24 4.13 -2.76
CA VAL A 140 3.85 5.24 -3.51
C VAL A 140 4.98 4.74 -4.41
N GLU A 141 5.87 3.90 -3.89
CA GLU A 141 6.95 3.28 -4.66
C GLU A 141 6.40 2.47 -5.85
N ALA A 142 5.27 1.80 -5.67
CA ALA A 142 4.58 1.04 -6.72
C ALA A 142 3.79 1.93 -7.71
N GLY A 143 3.77 3.25 -7.52
CA GLY A 143 3.07 4.20 -8.40
C GLY A 143 1.55 4.26 -8.21
N LEU A 144 1.06 3.80 -7.07
CA LEU A 144 -0.38 3.74 -6.78
C LEU A 144 -0.94 5.02 -6.15
N GLY A 145 -0.13 6.06 -5.98
CA GLY A 145 -0.60 7.30 -5.39
C GLY A 145 0.51 8.06 -4.69
N PHE A 146 0.11 8.92 -3.75
CA PHE A 146 1.01 9.75 -2.95
C PHE A 146 0.55 9.81 -1.49
N ILE A 147 1.45 10.20 -0.58
CA ILE A 147 1.07 10.47 0.81
C ILE A 147 0.54 11.91 0.89
N GLY A 148 -0.74 12.04 1.24
CA GLY A 148 -1.39 13.33 1.40
C GLY A 148 -1.01 14.05 2.70
N LYS A 149 -1.41 15.33 2.82
CA LYS A 149 -1.23 16.12 4.06
C LYS A 149 -1.99 15.55 5.27
N ASN A 150 -2.94 14.64 5.03
CA ASN A 150 -3.61 13.85 6.07
C ASN A 150 -2.84 12.58 6.46
N HIS A 151 -1.62 12.39 5.96
CA HIS A 151 -0.77 11.22 6.18
C HIS A 151 -1.39 9.88 5.75
N GLN A 152 -2.39 9.92 4.86
CA GLN A 152 -2.94 8.74 4.21
C GLN A 152 -2.35 8.58 2.81
N LEU A 153 -2.31 7.32 2.32
CA LEU A 153 -2.18 7.10 0.89
C LEU A 153 -3.40 7.71 0.18
N ILE A 154 -3.17 8.43 -0.90
CA ILE A 154 -4.21 8.93 -1.79
C ILE A 154 -3.96 8.37 -3.18
N HIS A 155 -4.84 7.47 -3.63
CA HIS A 155 -4.86 6.99 -5.01
C HIS A 155 -5.66 7.99 -5.88
N PRO A 156 -5.23 8.30 -7.11
CA PRO A 156 -5.86 9.34 -7.92
C PRO A 156 -7.35 9.15 -8.17
N THR A 157 -7.80 7.91 -8.34
CA THR A 157 -9.20 7.59 -8.64
C THR A 157 -9.95 6.90 -7.49
N LEU A 158 -9.26 6.19 -6.59
CA LEU A 158 -9.89 5.48 -5.46
C LEU A 158 -9.88 6.32 -4.17
N GLY A 159 -9.21 7.47 -4.17
CA GLY A 159 -9.06 8.30 -2.98
C GLY A 159 -8.19 7.62 -1.91
N SER A 160 -8.48 7.92 -0.63
CA SER A 160 -7.71 7.40 0.51
C SER A 160 -8.43 6.32 1.33
N LEU A 161 -9.64 5.94 0.92
CA LEU A 161 -10.42 4.88 1.57
C LEU A 161 -10.10 3.53 0.93
N VAL A 162 -8.84 3.10 1.07
CA VAL A 162 -8.30 1.86 0.49
C VAL A 162 -7.48 1.08 1.52
N HIS A 163 -7.48 -0.24 1.39
CA HIS A 163 -6.66 -1.16 2.16
C HIS A 163 -5.54 -1.71 1.28
N PRO A 164 -4.28 -1.47 1.61
CA PRO A 164 -3.16 -2.10 0.94
C PRO A 164 -2.98 -3.55 1.37
N GLY A 165 -2.35 -4.31 0.48
CA GLY A 165 -1.82 -5.63 0.79
C GLY A 165 -0.66 -5.95 -0.15
N GLU A 166 0.34 -6.68 0.33
CA GLU A 166 1.61 -6.88 -0.36
C GLU A 166 1.96 -8.34 -0.53
N ILE A 167 2.62 -8.62 -1.68
CA ILE A 167 3.36 -9.86 -1.92
C ILE A 167 4.81 -9.49 -2.24
N VAL A 168 5.75 -10.06 -1.52
CA VAL A 168 7.18 -9.89 -1.79
C VAL A 168 7.69 -11.01 -2.68
N LEU A 169 8.27 -10.66 -3.83
CA LEU A 169 8.78 -11.58 -4.84
C LEU A 169 10.31 -11.67 -4.82
N ASN A 170 10.83 -12.83 -5.21
CA ASN A 170 12.27 -13.12 -5.37
C ASN A 170 12.79 -12.71 -6.76
N GLU A 171 11.93 -12.24 -7.66
CA GLU A 171 12.28 -11.84 -9.02
C GLU A 171 12.28 -10.32 -9.17
N ALA A 172 13.25 -9.79 -9.92
CA ALA A 172 13.35 -8.37 -10.20
C ALA A 172 12.40 -7.96 -11.32
N ILE A 173 11.51 -7.04 -11.03
CA ILE A 173 10.54 -6.51 -11.98
C ILE A 173 10.59 -4.99 -11.91
N SER A 174 10.73 -4.35 -13.07
CA SER A 174 10.73 -2.90 -13.17
C SER A 174 9.29 -2.37 -13.20
N ARG A 175 9.07 -1.22 -12.60
CA ARG A 175 7.86 -0.43 -12.76
C ARG A 175 7.76 0.10 -14.20
N GLU A 176 6.56 0.09 -14.79
CA GLU A 176 6.37 0.46 -16.22
C GLU A 176 6.26 1.97 -16.47
N SER A 177 5.84 2.77 -15.49
CA SER A 177 5.66 4.21 -15.68
C SER A 177 6.03 5.02 -14.44
N ASP A 178 6.59 6.21 -14.68
CA ASP A 178 6.82 7.27 -13.72
C ASP A 178 5.89 8.47 -14.02
N GLU A 179 4.62 8.21 -14.31
CA GLU A 179 3.66 9.28 -14.53
C GLU A 179 3.54 10.14 -13.27
N ALA A 180 3.61 11.46 -13.48
CA ALA A 180 3.43 12.41 -12.40
C ALA A 180 1.98 12.34 -11.88
N ILE A 181 1.82 12.09 -10.59
CA ILE A 181 0.52 12.06 -9.93
C ILE A 181 0.27 13.44 -9.32
N GLU A 182 -0.92 14.02 -9.59
CA GLU A 182 -1.35 15.25 -8.94
C GLU A 182 -1.37 15.06 -7.42
N GLN A 183 -0.82 16.04 -6.69
CA GLN A 183 -0.71 16.02 -5.24
C GLN A 183 -1.58 17.11 -4.60
N CYS A 184 -1.52 17.22 -3.26
CA CYS A 184 -2.31 18.19 -2.50
C CYS A 184 -2.07 19.66 -2.90
N GLY A 185 -0.92 20.03 -3.48
CA GLY A 185 -0.58 21.41 -3.78
C GLY A 185 -0.82 22.32 -2.56
N ASP A 186 -1.56 23.42 -2.76
CA ASP A 186 -1.90 24.38 -1.70
C ASP A 186 -3.12 23.99 -0.86
N CYS A 187 -3.78 22.84 -1.15
CA CYS A 187 -4.94 22.36 -0.40
C CYS A 187 -4.59 22.14 1.08
N ARG A 188 -5.45 22.59 1.98
CA ARG A 188 -5.32 22.42 3.45
C ARG A 188 -6.59 21.89 4.12
N LEU A 189 -7.60 21.48 3.37
CA LEU A 189 -8.92 21.13 3.89
C LEU A 189 -8.87 20.11 5.03
N CYS A 190 -8.05 19.08 4.91
CA CYS A 190 -7.91 18.04 5.96
C CYS A 190 -7.27 18.58 7.25
N MET A 191 -6.37 19.55 7.14
CA MET A 191 -5.72 20.19 8.30
C MET A 191 -6.68 21.12 9.00
N ASP A 192 -7.45 21.91 8.23
CA ASP A 192 -8.39 22.89 8.75
C ASP A 192 -9.62 22.21 9.36
N ALA A 193 -10.06 21.07 8.81
CA ALA A 193 -11.17 20.26 9.34
C ALA A 193 -10.79 19.39 10.54
N CYS A 194 -9.50 19.22 10.86
CA CYS A 194 -9.09 18.37 11.98
C CYS A 194 -9.52 18.97 13.32
N PRO A 195 -10.47 18.35 14.06
CA PRO A 195 -11.07 18.98 15.25
C PRO A 195 -10.09 19.15 16.40
N THR A 196 -9.00 18.40 16.42
CA THR A 196 -7.97 18.46 17.47
C THR A 196 -6.66 19.11 17.01
N GLY A 197 -6.56 19.39 15.71
CA GLY A 197 -5.33 19.90 15.11
C GLY A 197 -4.17 18.89 15.11
N ALA A 198 -4.46 17.59 15.12
CA ALA A 198 -3.47 16.53 15.03
C ALA A 198 -2.63 16.57 13.73
N LEU A 199 -3.12 17.28 12.70
CA LEU A 199 -2.47 17.46 11.38
C LEU A 199 -1.93 18.89 11.23
N ARG A 200 -1.06 19.33 12.13
CA ARG A 200 -0.49 20.69 12.08
C ARG A 200 0.89 20.67 11.45
N ASN A 201 1.18 21.69 10.61
CA ASN A 201 2.51 21.91 10.02
C ASN A 201 3.07 20.69 9.28
N ASP A 202 2.22 19.99 8.53
CA ASP A 202 2.57 18.79 7.76
C ASP A 202 3.15 17.64 8.61
N VAL A 203 2.85 17.63 9.92
CA VAL A 203 3.22 16.58 10.86
C VAL A 203 1.96 16.03 11.52
N TRP A 204 1.87 14.71 11.61
CA TRP A 204 0.81 14.03 12.34
C TRP A 204 1.24 13.77 13.79
N ASP A 205 0.48 14.30 14.75
CA ASP A 205 0.61 13.98 16.18
C ASP A 205 -0.45 12.95 16.58
N ALA A 206 -0.04 11.69 16.73
CA ALA A 206 -0.95 10.61 17.08
C ALA A 206 -1.65 10.83 18.42
N ARG A 207 -1.00 11.48 19.38
CA ARG A 207 -1.53 11.74 20.72
C ARG A 207 -2.78 12.63 20.70
N GLN A 208 -2.91 13.47 19.66
CA GLN A 208 -4.05 14.35 19.44
C GLN A 208 -5.08 13.78 18.46
N CYS A 209 -4.76 12.70 17.75
CA CYS A 209 -5.63 12.15 16.71
C CYS A 209 -6.77 11.34 17.33
N ILE A 210 -8.02 11.76 17.08
CA ILE A 210 -9.21 11.04 17.56
C ILE A 210 -9.28 9.62 16.98
N ALA A 211 -8.92 9.42 15.70
CA ALA A 211 -8.90 8.10 15.10
C ALA A 211 -7.94 7.14 15.82
N TYR A 212 -6.81 7.65 16.31
CA TYR A 212 -5.87 6.86 17.10
C TYR A 212 -6.42 6.53 18.50
N THR A 213 -7.07 7.51 19.17
CA THR A 213 -7.53 7.36 20.56
C THR A 213 -8.86 6.64 20.68
N THR A 214 -9.77 6.76 19.71
CA THR A 214 -11.15 6.23 19.76
C THR A 214 -11.54 5.36 18.57
N HIS A 215 -10.71 5.29 17.52
CA HIS A 215 -10.95 4.57 16.26
C HIS A 215 -12.18 5.02 15.44
N HIS A 216 -12.72 6.22 15.67
CA HIS A 216 -13.99 6.66 15.08
C HIS A 216 -13.94 8.05 14.41
N CYS A 217 -12.80 8.47 13.85
CA CYS A 217 -12.71 9.74 13.13
C CYS A 217 -12.20 9.53 11.72
N LEU A 218 -12.93 10.07 10.73
CA LEU A 218 -12.57 10.09 9.31
C LEU A 218 -12.60 11.50 8.71
N GLU A 219 -12.71 12.57 9.52
CA GLU A 219 -12.89 13.94 9.05
C GLU A 219 -11.88 14.37 7.98
N CYS A 220 -10.58 14.07 8.21
CA CYS A 220 -9.53 14.41 7.27
C CYS A 220 -9.60 13.64 5.94
N GLN A 221 -10.26 12.48 5.91
CA GLN A 221 -10.49 11.71 4.70
C GLN A 221 -11.82 12.14 4.04
N THR A 222 -12.88 12.32 4.81
CA THR A 222 -14.19 12.72 4.30
C THR A 222 -14.17 14.05 3.57
N ILE A 223 -13.39 15.05 4.07
CA ILE A 223 -13.28 16.35 3.43
C ILE A 223 -12.33 16.36 2.23
N CYS A 224 -11.54 15.30 2.02
CA CYS A 224 -10.53 15.26 0.97
C CYS A 224 -11.18 15.25 -0.42
N PRO A 225 -10.81 16.20 -1.32
CA PRO A 225 -11.37 16.23 -2.67
C PRO A 225 -11.17 14.94 -3.47
N PHE A 226 -10.07 14.23 -3.25
CA PHE A 226 -9.81 12.94 -3.91
C PHE A 226 -10.80 11.83 -3.50
N ASN A 227 -11.44 11.94 -2.34
CA ASN A 227 -12.49 10.99 -1.92
C ASN A 227 -13.87 11.40 -2.42
N GLN A 228 -14.08 12.66 -2.80
CA GLN A 228 -15.36 13.14 -3.32
C GLN A 228 -15.56 12.76 -4.79
N LEU A 229 -14.47 12.58 -5.54
CA LEU A 229 -14.52 12.17 -6.95
C LEU A 229 -15.01 10.72 -7.14
N THR A 230 -14.99 9.90 -6.07
CA THR A 230 -15.42 8.51 -6.12
C THR A 230 -16.92 8.32 -5.91
N VAL A 231 -17.65 9.39 -5.52
CA VAL A 231 -19.09 9.32 -5.19
C VAL A 231 -19.97 9.65 -6.40
N ASP A 232 -19.41 10.28 -7.44
CA ASP A 232 -20.15 10.77 -8.63
C ASP A 232 -19.87 9.96 -9.92
N SER A 233 -19.24 8.78 -9.82
CA SER A 233 -18.87 7.95 -10.98
C SER A 233 -19.62 6.62 -11.09
#